data_9206f64c00cb93f05a1053eeec78e2e5
#
_entry.id   9206f64c00cb93f05a1053eeec78e2e5
#
_cell.length_a   1.000
_cell.length_b   1.000
_cell.length_c   1.000
_cell.angle_alpha   90.00
_cell.angle_beta   90.00
_cell.angle_gamma   90.00
#
_symmetry.space_group_name_H-M   'P 1'
#
loop_
_entity.id
_entity.type
_entity.pdbx_description
1 polymer ?
#
loop_
_entity_poly.entity_id
_entity_poly.type
_entity_poly.pdbx_seq_one_letter_code
_entity_poly.pdbx_strand_id
1 'polypeptide(L)'
;MKRTVLLLLIAIAHLPALATTHVADTLTIALVGDIMMGTTFPSVMLPPNKGRDLFRDAKDILRRADLALGNLEGTLCDGGRSTKGNGPNSYSFRTPTSYVHLLRDAGFDYLSMANNHANDFGPEGIASTEHCLDSMGIKYSGIAGRVESVVIRRHGLRIGICAFGHNSYTLKHTDLTLVGRIVDKLVKETDLVIVSFHGGAEGRTRNHLPQGSETFLGENRGSLRQLAHFCIDHGADVVYGHGPHVARAIEVYKGRFIAYSLGNFCTPYNVSLTGISGYAPLVEIQTDRKGRFLGGQIHSMAQERGQGPRLDKAHRAAQEIKALSEADVPRSEARITPTGALRATLSFQGENE
;
A
#
# COMPACT_ATOMS: atom_id res chain seq x y z
N MET A 1 15.67 27.13 -82.72
CA MET A 1 14.59 26.92 -81.75
C MET A 1 15.17 26.17 -80.55
N LYS A 2 15.49 26.84 -79.45
CA LYS A 2 16.03 26.24 -78.22
C LYS A 2 14.86 26.09 -77.23
N ARG A 3 14.52 24.83 -76.86
CA ARG A 3 13.52 24.52 -75.84
C ARG A 3 14.17 24.56 -74.43
N THR A 4 13.78 25.50 -73.64
CA THR A 4 14.15 25.59 -72.17
C THR A 4 13.21 24.72 -71.39
N VAL A 5 13.75 23.68 -70.73
CA VAL A 5 13.00 22.81 -69.77
C VAL A 5 13.13 23.44 -68.40
N LEU A 6 12.02 23.84 -67.83
CA LEU A 6 11.91 24.38 -66.46
C LEU A 6 11.68 23.25 -65.47
N LEU A 7 12.69 22.91 -64.66
CA LEU A 7 12.57 21.93 -63.59
C LEU A 7 11.97 22.60 -62.35
N LEU A 8 10.76 22.17 -61.99
CA LEU A 8 10.07 22.60 -60.77
C LEU A 8 10.51 21.71 -59.61
N LEU A 9 11.34 22.23 -58.70
CA LEU A 9 11.72 21.58 -57.44
C LEU A 9 10.58 21.74 -56.44
N ILE A 10 9.84 20.65 -56.16
CA ILE A 10 8.89 20.59 -55.07
C ILE A 10 9.63 20.30 -53.77
N ALA A 11 9.78 21.30 -52.89
CA ALA A 11 10.28 21.13 -51.55
C ALA A 11 9.20 20.50 -50.67
N ILE A 12 9.34 19.20 -50.35
CA ILE A 12 8.48 18.53 -49.38
C ILE A 12 8.93 18.98 -47.97
N ALA A 13 8.18 19.89 -47.36
CA ALA A 13 8.39 20.26 -45.97
C ALA A 13 7.99 19.08 -45.08
N HIS A 14 8.98 18.42 -44.47
CA HIS A 14 8.74 17.46 -43.39
C HIS A 14 8.31 18.19 -42.16
N LEU A 15 6.99 18.26 -41.88
CA LEU A 15 6.46 18.63 -40.58
C LEU A 15 6.79 17.51 -39.59
N PRO A 16 7.45 17.80 -38.46
CA PRO A 16 7.65 16.79 -37.43
C PRO A 16 6.27 16.32 -36.95
N ALA A 17 6.00 15.05 -37.05
CA ALA A 17 4.84 14.43 -36.41
C ALA A 17 4.96 14.70 -34.90
N LEU A 18 4.09 15.56 -34.36
CA LEU A 18 3.89 15.68 -32.93
C LEU A 18 3.41 14.32 -32.43
N ALA A 19 4.30 13.57 -31.79
CA ALA A 19 3.93 12.37 -31.08
C ALA A 19 2.91 12.77 -30.00
N THR A 20 1.64 12.50 -30.26
CA THR A 20 0.60 12.55 -29.24
C THR A 20 0.95 11.50 -28.21
N THR A 21 1.52 11.91 -27.07
CA THR A 21 1.67 11.05 -25.91
C THR A 21 0.25 10.63 -25.49
N HIS A 22 -0.12 9.39 -25.79
CA HIS A 22 -1.32 8.79 -25.25
C HIS A 22 -1.17 8.79 -23.71
N VAL A 23 -1.83 9.72 -23.05
CA VAL A 23 -1.93 9.70 -21.59
C VAL A 23 -2.83 8.53 -21.25
N ALA A 24 -2.34 7.59 -20.45
CA ALA A 24 -3.15 6.45 -20.03
C ALA A 24 -4.42 6.94 -19.33
N ASP A 25 -5.57 6.42 -19.75
CA ASP A 25 -6.88 6.77 -19.17
C ASP A 25 -7.11 6.15 -17.79
N THR A 26 -6.25 5.20 -17.41
CA THR A 26 -6.31 4.45 -16.15
C THR A 26 -5.00 4.54 -15.39
N LEU A 27 -5.08 4.37 -14.07
CA LEU A 27 -3.95 4.24 -13.17
C LEU A 27 -3.99 2.85 -12.52
N THR A 28 -2.88 2.10 -12.62
CA THR A 28 -2.72 0.79 -12.00
C THR A 28 -1.94 0.95 -10.69
N ILE A 29 -2.52 0.51 -9.57
CA ILE A 29 -1.94 0.64 -8.23
C ILE A 29 -1.78 -0.76 -7.64
N ALA A 30 -0.56 -1.12 -7.24
CA ALA A 30 -0.24 -2.32 -6.50
C ALA A 30 -0.13 -2.01 -5.00
N LEU A 31 -0.92 -2.71 -4.19
CA LEU A 31 -1.02 -2.55 -2.75
C LEU A 31 -0.59 -3.84 -2.06
N VAL A 32 0.28 -3.73 -1.05
CA VAL A 32 0.71 -4.88 -0.25
C VAL A 32 0.60 -4.59 1.24
N GLY A 33 0.66 -5.65 2.04
CA GLY A 33 0.64 -5.60 3.49
C GLY A 33 1.98 -5.24 4.13
N ASP A 34 2.20 -5.77 5.34
CA ASP A 34 3.34 -5.44 6.19
C ASP A 34 4.66 -6.01 5.66
N ILE A 35 5.69 -5.16 5.66
CA ILE A 35 7.03 -5.47 5.20
C ILE A 35 8.02 -5.32 6.37
N MET A 36 8.58 -6.44 6.83
CA MET A 36 9.67 -6.52 7.80
C MET A 36 10.68 -7.55 7.28
N MET A 37 11.71 -7.11 6.58
CA MET A 37 12.61 -7.96 5.79
C MET A 37 13.62 -8.79 6.60
N GLY A 38 13.47 -8.82 7.91
CA GLY A 38 14.36 -9.47 8.86
C GLY A 38 14.90 -8.48 9.89
N THR A 39 15.57 -9.00 10.94
CA THR A 39 16.05 -8.18 12.04
C THR A 39 17.44 -8.62 12.51
N THR A 40 18.20 -7.66 13.05
CA THR A 40 19.47 -7.91 13.76
C THR A 40 19.33 -7.76 15.27
N PHE A 41 18.11 -7.56 15.78
CA PHE A 41 17.85 -7.38 17.20
C PHE A 41 16.68 -8.27 17.69
N PRO A 42 16.76 -8.85 18.89
CA PRO A 42 17.93 -8.94 19.79
C PRO A 42 18.99 -9.91 19.25
N SER A 43 18.62 -10.75 18.29
CA SER A 43 19.50 -11.69 17.59
C SER A 43 19.34 -11.55 16.08
N VAL A 44 20.34 -12.01 15.33
CA VAL A 44 20.32 -11.95 13.87
C VAL A 44 19.38 -12.99 13.30
N MET A 45 18.31 -12.52 12.66
CA MET A 45 17.35 -13.30 11.88
C MET A 45 17.15 -12.61 10.54
N LEU A 46 18.05 -12.91 9.61
CA LEU A 46 18.04 -12.36 8.26
C LEU A 46 17.80 -13.47 7.23
N PRO A 47 17.06 -13.17 6.15
CA PRO A 47 16.83 -14.15 5.10
C PRO A 47 18.13 -14.55 4.39
N PRO A 48 18.18 -15.76 3.82
CA PRO A 48 19.34 -16.22 3.07
C PRO A 48 19.63 -15.29 1.88
N ASN A 49 20.84 -15.40 1.31
CA ASN A 49 21.28 -14.62 0.15
C ASN A 49 21.14 -13.10 0.34
N LYS A 50 21.28 -12.60 1.59
CA LYS A 50 21.08 -11.18 1.92
C LYS A 50 19.71 -10.65 1.45
N GLY A 51 18.67 -11.47 1.45
CA GLY A 51 17.31 -11.10 1.10
C GLY A 51 17.02 -10.93 -0.41
N ARG A 52 17.94 -11.25 -1.31
CA ARG A 52 17.77 -11.05 -2.76
C ARG A 52 16.52 -11.70 -3.33
N ASP A 53 16.06 -12.79 -2.72
CA ASP A 53 14.90 -13.55 -3.18
C ASP A 53 13.58 -13.15 -2.48
N LEU A 54 13.60 -12.14 -1.58
CA LEU A 54 12.41 -11.79 -0.79
C LEU A 54 11.22 -11.45 -1.68
N PHE A 55 11.38 -10.62 -2.69
CA PHE A 55 10.30 -10.18 -3.57
C PHE A 55 10.24 -10.90 -4.93
N ARG A 56 10.91 -12.06 -5.07
CA ARG A 56 11.10 -12.75 -6.35
C ARG A 56 9.80 -12.91 -7.15
N ASP A 57 8.73 -13.38 -6.52
CA ASP A 57 7.46 -13.68 -7.21
C ASP A 57 6.52 -12.44 -7.29
N ALA A 58 6.79 -11.39 -6.50
CA ALA A 58 6.01 -10.16 -6.48
C ALA A 58 6.58 -9.06 -7.39
N LYS A 59 7.87 -9.09 -7.64
CA LYS A 59 8.65 -8.02 -8.27
C LYS A 59 8.09 -7.57 -9.61
N ASP A 60 7.74 -8.50 -10.49
CA ASP A 60 7.24 -8.15 -11.82
C ASP A 60 5.87 -7.47 -11.76
N ILE A 61 5.04 -7.83 -10.77
CA ILE A 61 3.74 -7.22 -10.54
C ILE A 61 3.93 -5.79 -9.99
N LEU A 62 4.77 -5.63 -8.97
CA LEU A 62 5.06 -4.32 -8.37
C LEU A 62 5.65 -3.35 -9.40
N ARG A 63 6.58 -3.81 -10.23
CA ARG A 63 7.29 -2.96 -11.21
C ARG A 63 6.44 -2.55 -12.41
N ARG A 64 5.45 -3.36 -12.82
CA ARG A 64 4.56 -2.99 -13.94
C ARG A 64 3.43 -2.05 -13.52
N ALA A 65 3.11 -1.97 -12.22
CA ALA A 65 2.14 -1.02 -11.72
C ALA A 65 2.66 0.42 -11.86
N ASP A 66 1.76 1.37 -12.04
CA ASP A 66 2.10 2.80 -12.08
C ASP A 66 2.53 3.30 -10.69
N LEU A 67 1.96 2.69 -9.63
CA LEU A 67 2.33 2.91 -8.23
C LEU A 67 2.36 1.59 -7.47
N ALA A 68 3.42 1.36 -6.69
CA ALA A 68 3.54 0.24 -5.76
C ALA A 68 3.69 0.76 -4.33
N LEU A 69 2.75 0.39 -3.45
CA LEU A 69 2.59 0.91 -2.11
C LEU A 69 2.53 -0.20 -1.07
N GLY A 70 3.09 0.03 0.12
CA GLY A 70 3.05 -0.93 1.25
C GLY A 70 3.24 -0.25 2.60
N ASN A 71 3.41 -1.06 3.65
CA ASN A 71 3.72 -0.60 5.00
C ASN A 71 5.09 -1.14 5.43
N LEU A 72 6.04 -0.26 5.73
CA LEU A 72 7.35 -0.64 6.25
C LEU A 72 7.28 -0.80 7.77
N GLU A 73 7.04 -2.01 8.22
CA GLU A 73 6.84 -2.32 9.63
C GLU A 73 8.16 -2.69 10.32
N GLY A 74 8.91 -1.68 10.71
CA GLY A 74 10.22 -1.79 11.33
C GLY A 74 11.11 -0.60 10.99
N THR A 75 12.32 -0.61 11.52
CA THR A 75 13.31 0.42 11.26
C THR A 75 14.43 -0.08 10.37
N LEU A 76 14.87 0.76 9.43
CA LEU A 76 16.12 0.57 8.68
C LEU A 76 17.23 1.27 9.45
N CYS A 77 17.95 0.54 10.32
CA CYS A 77 19.09 1.09 11.07
C CYS A 77 20.09 0.00 11.43
N ASP A 78 21.37 0.36 11.60
CA ASP A 78 22.46 -0.58 11.89
C ASP A 78 22.86 -0.59 13.37
N GLY A 79 22.20 0.20 14.20
CA GLY A 79 22.48 0.34 15.63
C GLY A 79 21.30 0.88 16.41
N GLY A 80 21.57 1.41 17.59
CA GLY A 80 20.57 2.02 18.47
C GLY A 80 20.07 1.10 19.58
N ARG A 81 19.47 1.71 20.59
CA ARG A 81 18.83 1.02 21.73
C ARG A 81 17.35 0.88 21.47
N SER A 82 16.80 -0.32 21.69
CA SER A 82 15.35 -0.52 21.61
C SER A 82 14.61 0.38 22.60
N THR A 83 13.52 1.00 22.15
CA THR A 83 12.60 1.79 23.00
C THR A 83 11.57 0.91 23.70
N LYS A 84 11.40 -0.34 23.26
CA LYS A 84 10.49 -1.31 23.83
C LYS A 84 11.18 -2.07 24.96
N GLY A 85 10.40 -2.44 25.98
CA GLY A 85 10.89 -3.26 27.09
C GLY A 85 11.17 -4.71 26.68
N ASN A 86 11.64 -5.53 27.64
CA ASN A 86 12.00 -6.94 27.44
C ASN A 86 10.83 -7.90 27.78
N GLY A 87 9.58 -7.46 27.63
CA GLY A 87 8.42 -8.32 27.88
C GLY A 87 8.24 -9.41 26.82
N PRO A 88 7.50 -10.50 27.13
CA PRO A 88 7.32 -11.65 26.21
C PRO A 88 6.66 -11.31 24.88
N ASN A 89 5.93 -10.18 24.81
CA ASN A 89 5.28 -9.68 23.59
C ASN A 89 5.93 -8.39 23.06
N SER A 90 7.18 -8.11 23.48
CA SER A 90 7.90 -6.90 23.13
C SER A 90 8.88 -7.20 21.99
N TYR A 91 8.45 -6.93 20.77
CA TYR A 91 9.28 -7.11 19.56
C TYR A 91 9.80 -5.78 19.06
N SER A 92 11.08 -5.73 18.71
CA SER A 92 11.71 -4.60 18.02
C SER A 92 12.39 -5.10 16.75
N PHE A 93 12.14 -4.42 15.64
CA PHE A 93 12.62 -4.83 14.33
C PHE A 93 13.69 -3.87 13.82
N ARG A 94 14.91 -4.39 13.69
CA ARG A 94 16.08 -3.67 13.18
C ARG A 94 16.58 -4.32 11.90
N THR A 95 16.06 -3.86 10.78
CA THR A 95 16.52 -4.30 9.46
C THR A 95 17.79 -3.51 9.07
N PRO A 96 18.86 -4.16 8.60
CA PRO A 96 20.06 -3.46 8.15
C PRO A 96 19.75 -2.39 7.09
N THR A 97 20.41 -1.23 7.18
CA THR A 97 20.23 -0.13 6.22
C THR A 97 20.47 -0.57 4.78
N SER A 98 21.41 -1.49 4.57
CA SER A 98 21.74 -2.05 3.26
C SER A 98 20.57 -2.77 2.59
N TYR A 99 19.50 -3.15 3.34
CA TYR A 99 18.33 -3.83 2.78
C TYR A 99 17.37 -2.88 2.04
N VAL A 100 17.55 -1.56 2.16
CA VAL A 100 16.71 -0.59 1.46
C VAL A 100 16.73 -0.78 -0.06
N HIS A 101 17.85 -1.22 -0.64
CA HIS A 101 17.93 -1.49 -2.08
C HIS A 101 16.96 -2.60 -2.54
N LEU A 102 16.61 -3.56 -1.66
CA LEU A 102 15.65 -4.61 -1.97
C LEU A 102 14.24 -4.04 -2.21
N LEU A 103 13.87 -3.00 -1.47
CA LEU A 103 12.59 -2.29 -1.64
C LEU A 103 12.57 -1.54 -2.98
N ARG A 104 13.66 -0.85 -3.33
CA ARG A 104 13.81 -0.17 -4.61
C ARG A 104 13.80 -1.16 -5.77
N ASP A 105 14.55 -2.25 -5.64
CA ASP A 105 14.62 -3.32 -6.63
C ASP A 105 13.27 -4.05 -6.82
N ALA A 106 12.46 -4.12 -5.77
CA ALA A 106 11.10 -4.65 -5.87
C ALA A 106 10.16 -3.73 -6.63
N GLY A 107 10.44 -2.42 -6.67
CA GLY A 107 9.65 -1.44 -7.40
C GLY A 107 8.76 -0.56 -6.52
N PHE A 108 8.95 -0.52 -5.20
CA PHE A 108 8.15 0.34 -4.32
C PHE A 108 8.38 1.82 -4.59
N ASP A 109 7.28 2.58 -4.71
CA ASP A 109 7.26 4.03 -4.85
C ASP A 109 7.00 4.73 -3.52
N TYR A 110 6.19 4.11 -2.65
CA TYR A 110 5.81 4.67 -1.36
C TYR A 110 5.67 3.58 -0.30
N LEU A 111 6.11 3.90 0.91
CA LEU A 111 5.97 3.06 2.10
C LEU A 111 5.43 3.86 3.28
N SER A 112 4.34 3.39 3.88
CA SER A 112 3.84 3.93 5.13
C SER A 112 4.85 3.66 6.26
N MET A 113 5.12 4.68 7.08
CA MET A 113 5.85 4.56 8.34
C MET A 113 4.92 4.70 9.56
N ALA A 114 3.61 4.83 9.34
CA ALA A 114 2.64 5.02 10.41
C ALA A 114 2.25 3.69 11.07
N ASN A 115 3.16 3.04 11.78
CA ASN A 115 2.92 1.76 12.44
C ASN A 115 3.60 1.67 13.81
N ASN A 116 3.28 0.60 14.57
CA ASN A 116 3.76 0.37 15.93
C ASN A 116 5.24 -0.05 16.03
N HIS A 117 5.94 -0.20 14.90
CA HIS A 117 7.36 -0.56 14.84
C HIS A 117 8.27 0.56 14.27
N ALA A 118 7.71 1.66 13.78
CA ALA A 118 8.49 2.76 13.24
C ALA A 118 9.43 3.41 14.27
N ASN A 119 9.06 3.39 15.56
CA ASN A 119 9.83 3.98 16.65
C ASN A 119 10.60 2.94 17.50
N ASP A 120 10.83 1.74 17.00
CA ASP A 120 11.49 0.67 17.76
C ASP A 120 12.89 1.06 18.25
N PHE A 121 13.59 1.92 17.52
CA PHE A 121 14.91 2.44 17.87
C PHE A 121 14.91 3.97 18.03
N GLY A 122 13.78 4.53 18.44
CA GLY A 122 13.65 5.96 18.77
C GLY A 122 13.74 6.90 17.57
N PRO A 123 13.88 8.20 17.83
CA PRO A 123 14.00 9.21 16.79
C PRO A 123 15.16 8.97 15.82
N GLU A 124 16.26 8.38 16.31
CA GLU A 124 17.42 8.02 15.48
C GLU A 124 17.08 6.91 14.49
N GLY A 125 16.32 5.88 14.92
CA GLY A 125 15.83 4.82 14.06
C GLY A 125 14.87 5.34 12.99
N ILE A 126 13.97 6.26 13.34
CA ILE A 126 13.08 6.96 12.40
C ILE A 126 13.91 7.73 11.37
N ALA A 127 14.85 8.57 11.81
CA ALA A 127 15.69 9.39 10.94
C ALA A 127 16.56 8.54 9.99
N SER A 128 17.11 7.42 10.49
CA SER A 128 17.86 6.46 9.68
C SER A 128 16.96 5.83 8.60
N THR A 129 15.74 5.45 8.95
CA THR A 129 14.77 4.89 8.00
C THR A 129 14.41 5.88 6.90
N GLU A 130 14.09 7.12 7.26
CA GLU A 130 13.81 8.21 6.31
C GLU A 130 15.00 8.45 5.37
N HIS A 131 16.21 8.54 5.91
CA HIS A 131 17.43 8.72 5.11
C HIS A 131 17.64 7.56 4.11
N CYS A 132 17.41 6.32 4.54
CA CYS A 132 17.47 5.16 3.65
C CYS A 132 16.45 5.26 2.51
N LEU A 133 15.18 5.56 2.81
CA LEU A 133 14.13 5.69 1.82
C LEU A 133 14.40 6.84 0.84
N ASP A 134 14.84 8.01 1.35
CA ASP A 134 15.22 9.16 0.52
C ASP A 134 16.37 8.82 -0.44
N SER A 135 17.39 8.08 0.02
CA SER A 135 18.51 7.65 -0.81
C SER A 135 18.11 6.80 -2.00
N MET A 136 16.97 6.10 -1.91
CA MET A 136 16.40 5.26 -2.96
C MET A 136 15.25 5.94 -3.72
N GLY A 137 14.88 7.17 -3.34
CA GLY A 137 13.77 7.90 -3.94
C GLY A 137 12.38 7.31 -3.62
N ILE A 138 12.29 6.46 -2.58
CA ILE A 138 11.02 5.91 -2.10
C ILE A 138 10.36 6.94 -1.20
N LYS A 139 9.11 7.30 -1.48
CA LYS A 139 8.34 8.26 -0.67
C LYS A 139 7.75 7.59 0.57
N TYR A 140 7.53 8.38 1.61
CA TYR A 140 6.99 7.90 2.89
C TYR A 140 6.22 9.00 3.62
N SER A 141 5.38 8.63 4.57
CA SER A 141 4.73 9.57 5.51
C SER A 141 4.19 8.84 6.74
N GLY A 142 3.66 9.61 7.70
CA GLY A 142 2.87 9.07 8.80
C GLY A 142 3.46 9.28 10.20
N ILE A 143 4.68 9.83 10.32
CA ILE A 143 5.28 10.18 11.61
C ILE A 143 4.88 11.61 11.99
N ALA A 144 4.33 11.77 13.20
CA ALA A 144 3.92 13.08 13.72
C ALA A 144 5.08 14.07 13.82
N GLY A 145 4.85 15.30 13.35
CA GLY A 145 5.87 16.35 13.33
C GLY A 145 6.95 16.17 12.28
N ARG A 146 6.81 15.20 11.36
CA ARG A 146 7.72 14.96 10.24
C ARG A 146 6.97 15.07 8.90
N VAL A 147 7.03 14.05 8.03
CA VAL A 147 6.34 14.07 6.74
C VAL A 147 4.87 13.65 6.92
N GLU A 148 3.93 14.59 6.82
CA GLU A 148 2.49 14.32 6.93
C GLU A 148 1.93 13.63 5.68
N SER A 149 2.39 14.07 4.50
CA SER A 149 1.91 13.58 3.21
C SER A 149 2.94 13.84 2.12
N VAL A 150 2.81 13.15 1.01
CA VAL A 150 3.66 13.32 -0.17
C VAL A 150 2.82 13.42 -1.44
N VAL A 151 3.41 13.97 -2.50
CA VAL A 151 2.80 14.00 -3.84
C VAL A 151 3.71 13.27 -4.82
N ILE A 152 3.16 12.27 -5.50
CA ILE A 152 3.82 11.55 -6.59
C ILE A 152 3.15 11.92 -7.91
N ARG A 153 3.93 12.07 -8.98
CA ARG A 153 3.40 12.36 -10.32
C ARG A 153 3.47 11.11 -11.19
N ARG A 154 2.32 10.74 -11.79
CA ARG A 154 2.21 9.62 -12.75
C ARG A 154 1.21 9.98 -13.84
N HIS A 155 1.56 9.76 -15.11
CA HIS A 155 0.69 10.04 -16.27
C HIS A 155 0.06 11.44 -16.27
N GLY A 156 0.83 12.44 -15.80
CA GLY A 156 0.35 13.83 -15.67
C GLY A 156 -0.56 14.08 -14.45
N LEU A 157 -0.92 13.06 -13.66
CA LEU A 157 -1.68 13.20 -12.41
C LEU A 157 -0.74 13.52 -11.24
N ARG A 158 -1.22 14.36 -10.32
CA ARG A 158 -0.66 14.59 -8.98
C ARG A 158 -1.41 13.67 -8.02
N ILE A 159 -0.72 12.76 -7.37
CA ILE A 159 -1.30 11.76 -6.47
C ILE A 159 -0.80 12.06 -5.06
N GLY A 160 -1.72 12.52 -4.20
CA GLY A 160 -1.45 12.77 -2.79
C GLY A 160 -1.53 11.48 -2.00
N ILE A 161 -0.56 11.24 -1.11
CA ILE A 161 -0.54 10.03 -0.28
C ILE A 161 -0.25 10.43 1.16
N CYS A 162 -1.04 9.94 2.11
CA CYS A 162 -0.82 10.10 3.54
C CYS A 162 -1.03 8.78 4.29
N ALA A 163 -0.48 8.70 5.51
CA ALA A 163 -0.60 7.51 6.34
C ALA A 163 -0.89 7.87 7.79
N PHE A 164 -1.69 7.03 8.47
CA PHE A 164 -2.11 7.21 9.84
C PHE A 164 -1.90 5.93 10.65
N GLY A 165 -1.47 6.07 11.91
CA GLY A 165 -1.32 4.97 12.86
C GLY A 165 -2.09 5.24 14.16
N HIS A 166 -1.97 4.35 15.14
CA HIS A 166 -2.62 4.51 16.45
C HIS A 166 -1.67 5.01 17.54
N ASN A 167 -0.36 4.93 17.33
CA ASN A 167 0.67 5.26 18.31
C ASN A 167 0.85 6.77 18.48
N SER A 168 1.39 7.20 19.61
CA SER A 168 1.55 8.63 19.94
C SER A 168 2.53 9.37 19.03
N TYR A 169 3.48 8.66 18.42
CA TYR A 169 4.47 9.22 17.49
C TYR A 169 4.03 9.15 16.02
N THR A 170 2.85 8.62 15.73
CA THR A 170 2.26 8.62 14.39
C THR A 170 1.18 9.69 14.26
N LEU A 171 0.83 10.06 13.04
CA LEU A 171 -0.40 10.79 12.75
C LEU A 171 -1.57 9.87 13.13
N LYS A 172 -2.37 10.28 14.15
CA LYS A 172 -3.36 9.37 14.73
C LYS A 172 -4.61 9.24 13.88
N HIS A 173 -4.91 8.03 13.45
CA HIS A 173 -6.16 7.72 12.74
C HIS A 173 -7.43 7.82 13.63
N THR A 174 -7.27 7.82 14.97
CA THR A 174 -8.38 8.02 15.91
C THR A 174 -8.73 9.49 16.10
N ASP A 175 -7.91 10.42 15.62
CA ASP A 175 -8.19 11.85 15.57
C ASP A 175 -8.75 12.20 14.17
N LEU A 176 -10.07 12.06 14.02
CA LEU A 176 -10.73 12.34 12.73
C LEU A 176 -10.62 13.81 12.29
N THR A 177 -10.40 14.75 13.22
CA THR A 177 -10.14 16.16 12.87
C THR A 177 -8.80 16.29 12.17
N LEU A 178 -7.76 15.63 12.68
CA LEU A 178 -6.45 15.59 12.05
C LEU A 178 -6.52 14.89 10.68
N VAL A 179 -7.20 13.74 10.62
CA VAL A 179 -7.38 12.97 9.38
C VAL A 179 -8.06 13.84 8.31
N GLY A 180 -9.22 14.45 8.65
CA GLY A 180 -9.97 15.32 7.74
C GLY A 180 -9.11 16.49 7.24
N ARG A 181 -8.39 17.19 8.13
CA ARG A 181 -7.51 18.29 7.75
C ARG A 181 -6.47 17.89 6.70
N ILE A 182 -5.83 16.72 6.86
CA ILE A 182 -4.78 16.25 5.96
C ILE A 182 -5.39 15.80 4.63
N VAL A 183 -6.49 15.04 4.65
CA VAL A 183 -7.18 14.56 3.45
C VAL A 183 -7.75 15.74 2.66
N ASP A 184 -8.47 16.69 3.29
CA ASP A 184 -9.04 17.87 2.64
C ASP A 184 -7.97 18.77 1.99
N LYS A 185 -6.77 18.86 2.61
CA LYS A 185 -5.63 19.56 2.03
C LYS A 185 -5.18 18.86 0.74
N LEU A 186 -4.98 17.52 0.78
CA LEU A 186 -4.56 16.78 -0.39
C LEU A 186 -5.57 16.84 -1.53
N VAL A 187 -6.87 16.75 -1.24
CA VAL A 187 -7.95 16.86 -2.23
C VAL A 187 -7.90 18.20 -2.97
N LYS A 188 -7.52 19.29 -2.28
CA LYS A 188 -7.37 20.62 -2.91
C LYS A 188 -6.11 20.73 -3.75
N GLU A 189 -5.06 20.00 -3.41
CA GLU A 189 -3.72 20.15 -4.00
C GLU A 189 -3.39 19.10 -5.06
N THR A 190 -4.18 18.03 -5.16
CA THR A 190 -3.86 16.85 -6.00
C THR A 190 -5.08 16.38 -6.79
N ASP A 191 -4.83 15.51 -7.76
CA ASP A 191 -5.87 15.00 -8.65
C ASP A 191 -6.47 13.68 -8.12
N LEU A 192 -5.68 12.92 -7.30
CA LEU A 192 -6.10 11.72 -6.60
C LEU A 192 -5.50 11.70 -5.19
N VAL A 193 -6.22 11.08 -4.25
CA VAL A 193 -5.77 10.93 -2.85
C VAL A 193 -5.81 9.47 -2.42
N ILE A 194 -4.66 8.97 -1.92
CA ILE A 194 -4.51 7.62 -1.37
C ILE A 194 -4.22 7.73 0.12
N VAL A 195 -4.98 7.01 0.94
CA VAL A 195 -4.81 6.98 2.39
C VAL A 195 -4.37 5.59 2.82
N SER A 196 -3.28 5.50 3.58
CA SER A 196 -2.85 4.30 4.29
C SER A 196 -3.19 4.40 5.77
N PHE A 197 -3.48 3.27 6.43
CA PHE A 197 -3.59 3.24 7.88
C PHE A 197 -3.05 1.95 8.49
N HIS A 198 -2.60 2.05 9.76
CA HIS A 198 -2.20 0.90 10.58
C HIS A 198 -3.00 0.91 11.88
N GLY A 199 -3.92 -0.05 12.03
CA GLY A 199 -4.84 -0.13 13.17
C GLY A 199 -5.58 -1.47 13.22
N GLY A 200 -6.55 -1.58 14.12
CA GLY A 200 -7.28 -2.83 14.37
C GLY A 200 -6.56 -3.79 15.31
N ALA A 201 -7.29 -4.74 15.84
CA ALA A 201 -6.74 -5.78 16.72
C ALA A 201 -6.01 -6.85 15.93
N GLU A 202 -4.93 -7.39 16.51
CA GLU A 202 -4.02 -8.31 15.86
C GLU A 202 -4.41 -9.78 16.07
N GLY A 203 -4.06 -10.63 15.10
CA GLY A 203 -4.09 -12.08 15.22
C GLY A 203 -5.14 -12.79 14.38
N ARG A 204 -4.99 -14.11 14.26
CA ARG A 204 -5.80 -14.97 13.39
C ARG A 204 -7.30 -14.94 13.64
N THR A 205 -7.71 -14.65 14.88
CA THR A 205 -9.14 -14.55 15.27
C THR A 205 -9.70 -13.16 15.05
N ARG A 206 -8.92 -12.25 14.45
CA ARG A 206 -9.27 -10.85 14.20
C ARG A 206 -9.37 -10.52 12.70
N ASN A 207 -9.56 -11.54 11.87
CA ASN A 207 -9.73 -11.39 10.42
C ASN A 207 -11.06 -10.73 10.02
N HIS A 208 -12.11 -10.87 10.80
CA HIS A 208 -13.38 -10.16 10.57
C HIS A 208 -13.28 -8.68 10.91
N LEU A 209 -13.97 -7.85 10.13
CA LEU A 209 -14.06 -6.40 10.33
C LEU A 209 -15.23 -6.06 11.26
N PRO A 210 -14.99 -5.63 12.51
CA PRO A 210 -16.08 -5.27 13.43
C PRO A 210 -16.78 -3.95 13.02
N GLN A 211 -17.97 -3.72 13.57
CA GLN A 211 -18.72 -2.48 13.33
C GLN A 211 -18.17 -1.29 14.13
N GLY A 212 -17.53 -1.54 15.26
CA GLY A 212 -17.07 -0.52 16.20
C GLY A 212 -15.56 -0.43 16.33
N SER A 213 -15.13 0.31 17.37
CA SER A 213 -13.72 0.45 17.71
C SER A 213 -13.14 -0.84 18.28
N GLU A 214 -11.89 -1.12 17.94
CA GLU A 214 -11.14 -2.27 18.44
C GLU A 214 -10.16 -1.86 19.53
N THR A 215 -9.94 -2.76 20.48
CA THR A 215 -8.90 -2.63 21.51
C THR A 215 -8.00 -3.86 21.45
N PHE A 216 -6.69 -3.64 21.53
CA PHE A 216 -5.69 -4.71 21.59
C PHE A 216 -4.57 -4.33 22.54
N LEU A 217 -4.22 -5.23 23.47
CA LEU A 217 -3.24 -5.00 24.55
C LEU A 217 -3.45 -3.68 25.32
N GLY A 218 -4.70 -3.28 25.53
CA GLY A 218 -5.07 -2.04 26.23
C GLY A 218 -5.00 -0.78 25.38
N GLU A 219 -4.58 -0.86 24.11
CA GLU A 219 -4.52 0.27 23.20
C GLU A 219 -5.80 0.38 22.36
N ASN A 220 -6.27 1.61 22.15
CA ASN A 220 -7.34 1.88 21.19
C ASN A 220 -6.79 1.77 19.76
N ARG A 221 -7.25 0.76 19.04
CA ARG A 221 -6.83 0.45 17.66
C ARG A 221 -7.79 1.00 16.60
N GLY A 222 -8.79 1.78 17.01
CA GLY A 222 -9.72 2.52 16.17
C GLY A 222 -10.90 1.72 15.62
N SER A 223 -11.82 2.43 14.98
CA SER A 223 -12.90 1.90 14.15
C SER A 223 -12.51 2.01 12.68
N LEU A 224 -11.98 0.93 12.10
CA LEU A 224 -11.38 0.99 10.77
C LEU A 224 -12.42 1.23 9.68
N ARG A 225 -13.64 0.70 9.85
CA ARG A 225 -14.76 0.98 8.94
C ARG A 225 -15.11 2.47 8.93
N GLN A 226 -15.28 3.06 10.11
CA GLN A 226 -15.58 4.49 10.25
C GLN A 226 -14.47 5.34 9.64
N LEU A 227 -13.20 5.01 9.93
CA LEU A 227 -12.05 5.73 9.38
C LEU A 227 -12.03 5.69 7.86
N ALA A 228 -12.18 4.50 7.26
CA ALA A 228 -12.11 4.34 5.82
C ALA A 228 -13.25 5.09 5.12
N HIS A 229 -14.50 4.93 5.60
CA HIS A 229 -15.64 5.67 5.06
C HIS A 229 -15.46 7.19 5.24
N PHE A 230 -14.97 7.64 6.41
CA PHE A 230 -14.67 9.04 6.66
C PHE A 230 -13.65 9.59 5.64
N CYS A 231 -12.58 8.87 5.37
CA CYS A 231 -11.59 9.30 4.37
C CYS A 231 -12.21 9.42 2.97
N ILE A 232 -13.02 8.44 2.55
CA ILE A 232 -13.71 8.51 1.24
C ILE A 232 -14.69 9.68 1.19
N ASP A 233 -15.45 9.90 2.27
CA ASP A 233 -16.42 11.01 2.36
C ASP A 233 -15.74 12.38 2.34
N HIS A 234 -14.48 12.47 2.77
CA HIS A 234 -13.61 13.64 2.62
C HIS A 234 -12.88 13.72 1.27
N GLY A 235 -13.12 12.79 0.35
CA GLY A 235 -12.61 12.84 -1.02
C GLY A 235 -11.37 12.00 -1.29
N ALA A 236 -11.02 11.06 -0.40
CA ALA A 236 -10.01 10.04 -0.73
C ALA A 236 -10.53 9.09 -1.81
N ASP A 237 -9.64 8.63 -2.69
CA ASP A 237 -9.96 7.75 -3.80
C ASP A 237 -9.63 6.28 -3.51
N VAL A 238 -8.59 6.04 -2.73
CA VAL A 238 -8.13 4.71 -2.33
C VAL A 238 -7.77 4.73 -0.85
N VAL A 239 -8.26 3.75 -0.10
CA VAL A 239 -7.88 3.53 1.30
C VAL A 239 -7.37 2.11 1.46
N TYR A 240 -6.21 1.92 2.10
CA TYR A 240 -5.69 0.59 2.38
C TYR A 240 -5.05 0.50 3.75
N GLY A 241 -5.26 -0.64 4.41
CA GLY A 241 -4.97 -0.82 5.82
C GLY A 241 -4.02 -1.96 6.14
N HIS A 242 -3.46 -1.85 7.36
CA HIS A 242 -2.50 -2.75 7.97
C HIS A 242 -2.79 -2.88 9.47
N GLY A 243 -2.08 -3.79 10.16
CA GLY A 243 -2.09 -3.92 11.61
C GLY A 243 -2.61 -5.25 12.14
N PRO A 244 -3.71 -5.84 11.64
CA PRO A 244 -4.21 -7.13 12.11
C PRO A 244 -3.29 -8.32 11.85
N HIS A 245 -2.28 -8.19 11.00
CA HIS A 245 -1.38 -9.26 10.53
C HIS A 245 -2.10 -10.44 9.86
N VAL A 246 -3.33 -10.21 9.44
CA VAL A 246 -4.17 -11.08 8.61
C VAL A 246 -4.94 -10.23 7.60
N ALA A 247 -5.23 -10.79 6.45
CA ALA A 247 -6.08 -10.12 5.48
C ALA A 247 -7.50 -9.95 6.04
N ARG A 248 -8.14 -8.82 5.71
CA ARG A 248 -9.53 -8.50 6.00
C ARG A 248 -10.30 -8.23 4.71
N ALA A 249 -11.57 -7.88 4.84
CA ALA A 249 -12.45 -7.53 3.75
C ALA A 249 -11.89 -6.43 2.82
N ILE A 250 -12.31 -6.50 1.56
CA ILE A 250 -12.19 -5.44 0.57
C ILE A 250 -13.60 -4.92 0.28
N GLU A 251 -13.73 -3.60 0.21
CA GLU A 251 -14.97 -2.91 -0.10
C GLU A 251 -14.77 -1.92 -1.25
N VAL A 252 -15.78 -1.74 -2.07
CA VAL A 252 -15.93 -0.55 -2.90
C VAL A 252 -17.11 0.24 -2.35
N TYR A 253 -16.84 1.44 -1.87
CA TYR A 253 -17.77 2.36 -1.23
C TYR A 253 -17.83 3.67 -2.02
N LYS A 254 -19.01 4.04 -2.50
CA LYS A 254 -19.20 5.23 -3.38
C LYS A 254 -18.25 5.24 -4.58
N GLY A 255 -18.04 4.07 -5.19
CA GLY A 255 -17.14 3.89 -6.33
C GLY A 255 -15.65 3.97 -6.00
N ARG A 256 -15.25 4.00 -4.72
CA ARG A 256 -13.86 4.11 -4.25
C ARG A 256 -13.40 2.82 -3.55
N PHE A 257 -12.14 2.48 -3.73
CA PHE A 257 -11.58 1.22 -3.24
C PHE A 257 -11.12 1.32 -1.78
N ILE A 258 -11.46 0.30 -0.98
CA ILE A 258 -11.01 0.15 0.41
C ILE A 258 -10.52 -1.29 0.62
N ALA A 259 -9.30 -1.45 1.16
CA ALA A 259 -8.80 -2.70 1.73
C ALA A 259 -8.59 -2.51 3.23
N TYR A 260 -9.32 -3.24 4.08
CA TYR A 260 -9.28 -3.03 5.52
C TYR A 260 -8.05 -3.60 6.23
N SER A 261 -7.41 -4.60 5.65
CA SER A 261 -6.07 -5.06 6.01
C SER A 261 -5.54 -5.97 4.90
N LEU A 262 -4.30 -5.77 4.52
CA LEU A 262 -3.60 -6.65 3.59
C LEU A 262 -2.71 -7.68 4.30
N GLY A 263 -2.74 -7.71 5.65
CA GLY A 263 -1.98 -8.67 6.46
C GLY A 263 -0.48 -8.57 6.28
N ASN A 264 0.20 -9.68 6.55
CA ASN A 264 1.65 -9.78 6.34
C ASN A 264 1.96 -9.96 4.85
N PHE A 265 2.93 -9.20 4.32
CA PHE A 265 3.37 -9.38 2.94
C PHE A 265 4.77 -9.96 2.83
N CYS A 266 5.75 -9.36 3.51
CA CYS A 266 7.13 -9.83 3.51
C CYS A 266 7.69 -9.76 4.93
N THR A 267 7.38 -10.78 5.75
CA THR A 267 7.70 -10.84 7.17
C THR A 267 8.33 -12.20 7.52
N PRO A 268 9.55 -12.51 7.01
CA PRO A 268 10.13 -13.85 7.07
C PRO A 268 10.41 -14.34 8.49
N TYR A 269 10.44 -13.47 9.50
CA TYR A 269 10.77 -13.81 10.89
C TYR A 269 9.95 -12.99 11.89
N ASN A 270 9.86 -13.48 13.14
CA ASN A 270 9.26 -12.82 14.31
C ASN A 270 7.78 -12.42 14.18
N VAL A 271 7.13 -12.84 13.11
CA VAL A 271 5.69 -12.71 12.90
C VAL A 271 5.13 -14.11 12.64
N SER A 272 3.95 -14.38 13.16
CA SER A 272 3.29 -15.67 12.91
C SER A 272 2.90 -15.78 11.44
N LEU A 273 3.29 -16.88 10.79
CA LEU A 273 2.91 -17.23 9.41
C LEU A 273 2.01 -18.47 9.38
N THR A 274 1.44 -18.88 10.51
CA THR A 274 0.60 -20.07 10.60
C THR A 274 -0.81 -19.79 10.07
N GLY A 275 -1.31 -20.64 9.19
CA GLY A 275 -2.67 -20.51 8.62
C GLY A 275 -2.84 -19.21 7.86
N ILE A 276 -3.95 -18.51 8.10
CA ILE A 276 -4.29 -17.25 7.40
C ILE A 276 -3.28 -16.11 7.62
N SER A 277 -2.48 -16.16 8.70
CA SER A 277 -1.39 -15.17 8.92
C SER A 277 -0.24 -15.32 7.93
N GLY A 278 -0.13 -16.47 7.26
CA GLY A 278 0.84 -16.70 6.18
C GLY A 278 0.34 -16.27 4.80
N TYR A 279 -0.92 -15.84 4.67
CA TYR A 279 -1.43 -15.31 3.40
C TYR A 279 -0.88 -13.90 3.18
N ALA A 280 -0.34 -13.67 1.99
CA ALA A 280 0.37 -12.44 1.62
C ALA A 280 -0.22 -11.87 0.32
N PRO A 281 -1.46 -11.35 0.33
CA PRO A 281 -2.07 -10.83 -0.88
C PRO A 281 -1.29 -9.63 -1.42
N LEU A 282 -1.08 -9.59 -2.75
CA LEU A 282 -0.77 -8.41 -3.49
C LEU A 282 -2.03 -8.03 -4.26
N VAL A 283 -2.58 -6.86 -3.96
CA VAL A 283 -3.81 -6.38 -4.60
C VAL A 283 -3.46 -5.33 -5.65
N GLU A 284 -3.69 -5.66 -6.91
CA GLU A 284 -3.53 -4.76 -8.04
C GLU A 284 -4.91 -4.23 -8.43
N ILE A 285 -5.08 -2.91 -8.40
CA ILE A 285 -6.33 -2.25 -8.77
C ILE A 285 -6.12 -1.30 -9.93
N GLN A 286 -7.20 -1.03 -10.65
CA GLN A 286 -7.27 0.01 -11.68
C GLN A 286 -8.29 1.06 -11.29
N THR A 287 -7.92 2.33 -11.42
CA THR A 287 -8.83 3.47 -11.30
C THR A 287 -8.83 4.28 -12.59
N ASP A 288 -9.92 5.01 -12.83
CA ASP A 288 -9.89 6.09 -13.81
C ASP A 288 -9.12 7.31 -13.27
N ARG A 289 -9.00 8.34 -14.11
CA ARG A 289 -8.32 9.59 -13.76
C ARG A 289 -9.02 10.42 -12.67
N LYS A 290 -10.25 10.02 -12.29
CA LYS A 290 -11.05 10.64 -11.21
C LYS A 290 -11.09 9.75 -9.97
N GLY A 291 -10.26 8.70 -9.91
CA GLY A 291 -10.14 7.78 -8.78
C GLY A 291 -11.29 6.76 -8.65
N ARG A 292 -12.23 6.68 -9.63
CA ARG A 292 -13.26 5.64 -9.61
C ARG A 292 -12.61 4.28 -9.80
N PHE A 293 -12.94 3.32 -8.96
CA PHE A 293 -12.52 1.92 -9.09
C PHE A 293 -13.11 1.29 -10.35
N LEU A 294 -12.28 0.69 -11.19
CA LEU A 294 -12.66 0.02 -12.42
C LEU A 294 -12.62 -1.51 -12.30
N GLY A 295 -11.68 -2.03 -11.54
CA GLY A 295 -11.45 -3.45 -11.37
C GLY A 295 -10.06 -3.74 -10.83
N GLY A 296 -9.67 -5.02 -10.81
CA GLY A 296 -8.35 -5.41 -10.35
C GLY A 296 -8.18 -6.91 -10.19
N GLN A 297 -7.07 -7.28 -9.52
CA GLN A 297 -6.72 -8.66 -9.24
C GLN A 297 -6.07 -8.78 -7.87
N ILE A 298 -6.53 -9.73 -7.07
CA ILE A 298 -5.83 -10.22 -5.88
C ILE A 298 -4.88 -11.32 -6.35
N HIS A 299 -3.60 -11.04 -6.38
CA HIS A 299 -2.56 -12.04 -6.59
C HIS A 299 -2.33 -12.74 -5.25
N SER A 300 -2.84 -13.96 -5.13
CA SER A 300 -2.65 -14.75 -3.91
C SER A 300 -1.19 -15.16 -3.80
N MET A 301 -0.58 -14.82 -2.67
CA MET A 301 0.74 -15.29 -2.28
C MET A 301 0.68 -15.84 -0.88
N ALA A 302 1.66 -16.66 -0.51
CA ALA A 302 1.84 -17.21 0.82
C ALA A 302 3.31 -17.08 1.23
N GLN A 303 3.53 -17.01 2.54
CA GLN A 303 4.86 -16.91 3.11
C GLN A 303 5.20 -18.15 3.95
N GLU A 304 6.47 -18.49 3.93
CA GLU A 304 7.09 -19.43 4.84
C GLU A 304 8.26 -18.77 5.57
N ARG A 305 8.60 -19.31 6.75
CA ARG A 305 9.71 -18.79 7.56
C ARG A 305 11.00 -18.70 6.74
N GLY A 306 11.67 -17.57 6.81
CA GLY A 306 12.93 -17.31 6.10
C GLY A 306 12.75 -16.91 4.64
N GLN A 307 11.52 -16.85 4.14
CA GLN A 307 11.20 -16.51 2.75
C GLN A 307 10.26 -15.31 2.70
N GLY A 308 10.27 -14.62 1.58
CA GLY A 308 9.23 -13.62 1.24
C GLY A 308 8.02 -14.28 0.56
N PRO A 309 7.06 -13.46 0.07
CA PRO A 309 5.85 -13.96 -0.57
C PRO A 309 6.16 -14.79 -1.82
N ARG A 310 5.44 -15.90 -1.97
CA ARG A 310 5.48 -16.81 -3.12
C ARG A 310 4.09 -16.98 -3.70
N LEU A 311 3.98 -17.08 -5.01
CA LEU A 311 2.70 -17.30 -5.69
C LEU A 311 2.00 -18.55 -5.16
N ASP A 312 0.75 -18.39 -4.74
CA ASP A 312 -0.13 -19.47 -4.27
C ASP A 312 -1.16 -19.82 -5.34
N LYS A 313 -0.89 -20.91 -6.06
CA LYS A 313 -1.77 -21.41 -7.14
C LYS A 313 -3.14 -21.85 -6.63
N ALA A 314 -3.29 -22.11 -5.33
CA ALA A 314 -4.58 -22.45 -4.71
C ALA A 314 -5.45 -21.22 -4.45
N HIS A 315 -4.95 -20.01 -4.68
CA HIS A 315 -5.68 -18.76 -4.50
C HIS A 315 -6.25 -18.54 -3.08
N ARG A 316 -5.59 -19.08 -2.04
CA ARG A 316 -6.13 -19.07 -0.67
C ARG A 316 -6.35 -17.68 -0.11
N ALA A 317 -5.42 -16.73 -0.35
CA ALA A 317 -5.61 -15.35 0.09
C ALA A 317 -6.82 -14.68 -0.58
N ALA A 318 -7.04 -14.91 -1.87
CA ALA A 318 -8.21 -14.37 -2.58
C ALA A 318 -9.52 -14.98 -2.09
N GLN A 319 -9.54 -16.27 -1.81
CA GLN A 319 -10.73 -16.97 -1.27
C GLN A 319 -11.07 -16.47 0.14
N GLU A 320 -10.06 -16.26 1.01
CA GLU A 320 -10.23 -15.69 2.35
C GLU A 320 -10.81 -14.27 2.26
N ILE A 321 -10.19 -13.39 1.47
CA ILE A 321 -10.67 -12.00 1.30
C ILE A 321 -12.08 -11.98 0.72
N LYS A 322 -12.40 -12.86 -0.24
CA LYS A 322 -13.75 -12.99 -0.80
C LYS A 322 -14.77 -13.33 0.29
N ALA A 323 -14.51 -14.37 1.09
CA ALA A 323 -15.41 -14.81 2.14
C ALA A 323 -15.63 -13.70 3.19
N LEU A 324 -14.55 -13.03 3.63
CA LEU A 324 -14.63 -11.91 4.56
C LEU A 324 -15.39 -10.71 3.97
N SER A 325 -15.19 -10.41 2.68
CA SER A 325 -15.90 -9.29 2.04
C SER A 325 -17.40 -9.56 1.92
N GLU A 326 -17.79 -10.79 1.61
CA GLU A 326 -19.20 -11.18 1.56
C GLU A 326 -19.86 -11.15 2.94
N ALA A 327 -19.13 -11.50 4.00
CA ALA A 327 -19.64 -11.51 5.37
C ALA A 327 -19.68 -10.11 6.00
N ASP A 328 -18.60 -9.34 5.88
CA ASP A 328 -18.40 -8.12 6.66
C ASP A 328 -18.86 -6.85 5.92
N VAL A 329 -18.83 -6.85 4.57
CA VAL A 329 -19.22 -5.71 3.73
C VAL A 329 -20.17 -6.12 2.58
N PRO A 330 -21.31 -6.72 2.88
CA PRO A 330 -22.23 -7.31 1.87
C PRO A 330 -22.80 -6.27 0.90
N ARG A 331 -22.72 -4.97 1.24
CA ARG A 331 -23.19 -3.87 0.40
C ARG A 331 -22.08 -3.29 -0.50
N SER A 332 -20.89 -3.90 -0.52
CA SER A 332 -19.80 -3.47 -1.38
C SER A 332 -20.21 -3.44 -2.85
N GLU A 333 -19.79 -2.39 -3.56
CA GLU A 333 -19.95 -2.25 -5.01
C GLU A 333 -18.91 -3.06 -5.80
N ALA A 334 -18.27 -4.04 -5.17
CA ALA A 334 -17.32 -4.95 -5.79
C ALA A 334 -17.76 -6.41 -5.67
N ARG A 335 -17.36 -7.23 -6.64
CA ARG A 335 -17.43 -8.69 -6.59
C ARG A 335 -16.03 -9.28 -6.71
N ILE A 336 -15.75 -10.28 -5.89
CA ILE A 336 -14.46 -10.99 -5.87
C ILE A 336 -14.70 -12.42 -6.36
N THR A 337 -13.96 -12.83 -7.38
CA THR A 337 -13.99 -14.24 -7.83
C THR A 337 -13.08 -15.11 -6.96
N PRO A 338 -13.28 -16.44 -6.91
CA PRO A 338 -12.38 -17.34 -6.17
C PRO A 338 -10.91 -17.27 -6.61
N THR A 339 -10.65 -16.86 -7.84
CA THR A 339 -9.29 -16.67 -8.38
C THR A 339 -8.75 -15.26 -8.18
N GLY A 340 -9.50 -14.38 -7.48
CA GLY A 340 -9.07 -13.05 -7.06
C GLY A 340 -9.38 -11.91 -8.03
N ALA A 341 -10.11 -12.14 -9.12
CA ALA A 341 -10.53 -11.00 -9.96
C ALA A 341 -11.51 -10.12 -9.20
N LEU A 342 -11.21 -8.82 -9.15
CA LEU A 342 -12.03 -7.76 -8.58
C LEU A 342 -12.82 -7.09 -9.69
N ARG A 343 -14.13 -7.04 -9.57
CA ARG A 343 -15.02 -6.44 -10.58
C ARG A 343 -15.93 -5.43 -9.92
N ALA A 344 -15.99 -4.21 -10.45
CA ALA A 344 -16.99 -3.25 -10.04
C ALA A 344 -18.38 -3.79 -10.41
N THR A 345 -19.31 -3.72 -9.47
CA THR A 345 -20.74 -3.96 -9.77
C THR A 345 -21.23 -2.71 -10.48
N LEU A 346 -21.65 -2.84 -11.74
CA LEU A 346 -22.34 -1.76 -12.44
C LEU A 346 -23.63 -1.46 -11.67
N SER A 347 -23.64 -0.39 -10.87
CA SER A 347 -24.90 0.21 -10.52
C SER A 347 -25.44 0.83 -11.82
N PHE A 348 -26.48 0.21 -12.41
CA PHE A 348 -27.36 0.91 -13.33
C PHE A 348 -28.03 2.04 -12.53
N GLN A 349 -27.33 3.17 -12.38
CA GLN A 349 -28.05 4.42 -12.23
C GLN A 349 -28.62 4.70 -13.61
N GLY A 350 -29.89 4.31 -13.79
CA GLY A 350 -30.70 4.81 -14.88
C GLY A 350 -30.57 6.31 -14.87
N GLU A 351 -30.07 6.86 -15.97
CA GLU A 351 -30.36 8.20 -16.38
C GLU A 351 -31.88 8.31 -16.41
N ASN A 352 -32.46 8.89 -15.39
CA ASN A 352 -33.76 9.53 -15.48
C ASN A 352 -33.49 11.04 -15.40
N GLU A 353 -33.72 11.63 -16.49
CA GLU A 353 -33.89 13.03 -16.90
C GLU A 353 -34.08 14.06 -15.78
#